data_6fbbba0d64988c81e67e7394cf5912e0
#
_entry.id   6fbbba0d64988c81e67e7394cf5912e0
#
_cell.length_a   1.000
_cell.length_b   1.000
_cell.length_c   1.000
_cell.angle_alpha   90.00
_cell.angle_beta   90.00
_cell.angle_gamma   90.00
#
_symmetry.space_group_name_H-M   'P 1'
#
loop_
_entity.id
_entity.type
_entity.pdbx_description
1 polymer ?
#
loop_
_entity_poly.entity_id
_entity_poly.type
_entity_poly.pdbx_seq_one_letter_code
_entity_poly.pdbx_strand_id
1 'polypeptide(L)'
;IETLNSCMIGLPGETVGTIRETLSFLRHSKEVKQANLAIAVPYPGTELHSMATQGKHGLKLLSEDFSKYWRYGSAVMNVGELTPQVLLQLQNDAFVSIYSAPWRWLPMIKRQGIMGFILMLIRVIKSFKRIMSNKNGLFRFKENK
;
A
#
# COMPACT_ATOMS: atom_id res chain seq x y z
N ILE A 1 -14.72 6.17 19.39
CA ILE A 1 -13.94 6.98 18.43
C ILE A 1 -13.61 6.11 17.24
N GLU A 2 -13.91 6.57 16.02
CA GLU A 2 -13.47 5.92 14.80
C GLU A 2 -12.10 6.49 14.40
N THR A 3 -11.17 5.59 14.07
CA THR A 3 -9.82 5.97 13.64
C THR A 3 -9.64 5.64 12.18
N LEU A 4 -9.10 6.59 11.41
CA LEU A 4 -8.59 6.39 10.06
C LEU A 4 -7.08 6.62 10.10
N ASN A 5 -6.31 5.57 9.86
CA ASN A 5 -4.86 5.66 9.76
C ASN A 5 -4.46 5.81 8.29
N SER A 6 -3.75 6.88 7.99
CA SER A 6 -3.14 7.09 6.68
C SER A 6 -1.64 6.85 6.79
N CYS A 7 -1.19 5.78 6.15
CA CYS A 7 0.23 5.44 6.06
C CYS A 7 0.74 5.71 4.65
N MET A 8 2.03 5.93 4.52
CA MET A 8 2.72 6.15 3.26
C MET A 8 3.86 5.15 3.13
N ILE A 9 4.07 4.63 1.93
CA ILE A 9 5.20 3.76 1.57
C ILE A 9 5.96 4.36 0.39
N GLY A 10 7.20 3.90 0.21
CA GLY A 10 8.08 4.43 -0.84
C GLY A 10 8.85 5.67 -0.38
N LEU A 11 9.13 5.78 0.91
CA LEU A 11 10.00 6.81 1.48
C LEU A 11 11.47 6.38 1.46
N PRO A 12 12.42 7.34 1.47
CA PRO A 12 13.85 7.03 1.53
C PRO A 12 14.19 6.08 2.70
N GLY A 13 14.98 5.05 2.43
CA GLY A 13 15.42 4.07 3.44
C GLY A 13 14.42 2.94 3.73
N GLU A 14 13.24 2.96 3.13
CA GLU A 14 12.30 1.85 3.27
C GLU A 14 12.75 0.61 2.49
N THR A 15 12.42 -0.53 3.05
CA THR A 15 12.62 -1.87 2.47
C THR A 15 11.31 -2.63 2.43
N VAL A 16 11.27 -3.74 1.69
CA VAL A 16 10.13 -4.68 1.74
C VAL A 16 9.86 -5.14 3.18
N GLY A 17 10.91 -5.32 3.99
CA GLY A 17 10.81 -5.73 5.40
C GLY A 17 10.07 -4.70 6.24
N THR A 18 10.52 -3.44 6.23
CA THR A 18 9.90 -2.36 7.03
C THR A 18 8.46 -2.09 6.63
N ILE A 19 8.15 -2.16 5.32
CA ILE A 19 6.76 -2.04 4.85
C ILE A 19 5.90 -3.20 5.37
N ARG A 20 6.42 -4.44 5.37
CA ARG A 20 5.70 -5.60 5.91
C ARG A 20 5.41 -5.48 7.40
N GLU A 21 6.33 -4.95 8.18
CA GLU A 21 6.12 -4.67 9.61
C GLU A 21 4.95 -3.70 9.81
N THR A 22 4.91 -2.61 9.03
CA THR A 22 3.80 -1.66 9.01
C THR A 22 2.47 -2.35 8.65
N LEU A 23 2.47 -3.21 7.62
CA LEU A 23 1.28 -3.97 7.23
C LEU A 23 0.81 -4.94 8.30
N SER A 24 1.76 -5.64 8.96
CA SER A 24 1.48 -6.53 10.07
C SER A 24 0.83 -5.79 11.24
N PHE A 25 1.40 -4.65 11.61
CA PHE A 25 0.82 -3.78 12.64
C PHE A 25 -0.62 -3.36 12.27
N LEU A 26 -0.82 -2.83 11.07
CA LEU A 26 -2.15 -2.38 10.63
C LEU A 26 -3.17 -3.53 10.59
N ARG A 27 -2.74 -4.75 10.22
CA ARG A 27 -3.61 -5.92 10.19
C ARG A 27 -4.07 -6.34 11.58
N HIS A 28 -3.15 -6.39 12.55
CA HIS A 28 -3.41 -6.96 13.88
C HIS A 28 -3.98 -5.96 14.89
N SER A 29 -3.80 -4.65 14.66
CA SER A 29 -4.33 -3.62 15.54
C SER A 29 -5.85 -3.51 15.46
N LYS A 30 -6.54 -3.89 16.53
CA LYS A 30 -8.01 -3.82 16.62
C LYS A 30 -8.53 -2.39 16.75
N GLU A 31 -7.71 -1.48 17.24
CA GLU A 31 -7.98 -0.04 17.38
C GLU A 31 -8.00 0.67 16.02
N VAL A 32 -7.24 0.15 15.05
CA VAL A 32 -7.22 0.66 13.68
C VAL A 32 -8.46 0.17 12.95
N LYS A 33 -9.49 1.00 12.88
CA LYS A 33 -10.75 0.63 12.20
C LYS A 33 -10.62 0.71 10.69
N GLN A 34 -9.89 1.71 10.19
CA GLN A 34 -9.61 1.90 8.78
C GLN A 34 -8.15 2.28 8.58
N ALA A 35 -7.59 1.84 7.45
CA ALA A 35 -6.26 2.24 7.05
C ALA A 35 -6.20 2.45 5.53
N ASN A 36 -5.48 3.51 5.14
CA ASN A 36 -5.09 3.77 3.76
C ASN A 36 -3.57 3.64 3.66
N LEU A 37 -3.12 3.04 2.57
CA LEU A 37 -1.70 2.98 2.26
C LEU A 37 -1.45 3.70 0.94
N ALA A 38 -0.85 4.89 1.02
CA ALA A 38 -0.49 5.71 -0.13
C ALA A 38 0.95 5.42 -0.55
N ILE A 39 1.25 5.51 -1.85
CA ILE A 39 2.63 5.52 -2.34
C ILE A 39 3.11 6.97 -2.34
N ALA A 40 4.35 7.18 -1.88
CA ALA A 40 4.98 8.50 -1.88
C ALA A 40 5.13 9.01 -3.32
N VAL A 41 4.70 10.26 -3.53
CA VAL A 41 4.76 10.92 -4.84
C VAL A 41 5.70 12.11 -4.73
N PRO A 42 6.78 12.16 -5.55
CA PRO A 42 7.75 13.24 -5.53
C PRO A 42 7.19 14.47 -6.28
N TYR A 43 6.35 15.26 -5.63
CA TYR A 43 5.80 16.48 -6.24
C TYR A 43 6.89 17.55 -6.42
N PRO A 44 6.90 18.29 -7.54
CA PRO A 44 7.83 19.40 -7.76
C PRO A 44 7.84 20.39 -6.60
N GLY A 45 9.04 20.87 -6.25
CA GLY A 45 9.24 21.78 -5.11
C GLY A 45 9.38 21.08 -3.76
N THR A 46 9.18 19.76 -3.69
CA THR A 46 9.43 19.00 -2.46
C THR A 46 10.87 18.48 -2.39
N GLU A 47 11.36 18.27 -1.16
CA GLU A 47 12.67 17.64 -0.94
C GLU A 47 12.74 16.24 -1.56
N LEU A 48 11.67 15.47 -1.47
CA LEU A 48 11.57 14.13 -2.08
C LEU A 48 11.78 14.19 -3.60
N HIS A 49 11.22 15.19 -4.29
CA HIS A 49 11.45 15.39 -5.72
C HIS A 49 12.92 15.72 -6.02
N SER A 50 13.51 16.62 -5.24
CA SER A 50 14.92 16.97 -5.38
C SER A 50 15.86 15.78 -5.18
N MET A 51 15.57 14.95 -4.16
CA MET A 51 16.32 13.71 -3.91
C MET A 51 16.18 12.70 -5.05
N ALA A 52 14.94 12.51 -5.54
CA ALA A 52 14.66 11.54 -6.61
C ALA A 52 15.28 11.96 -7.96
N THR A 53 15.29 13.26 -8.26
CA THR A 53 15.92 13.82 -9.47
C THR A 53 17.43 13.72 -9.41
N GLN A 54 18.02 13.92 -8.22
CA GLN A 54 19.48 13.85 -8.00
C GLN A 54 19.98 12.41 -7.75
N GLY A 55 19.10 11.43 -7.66
CA GLY A 55 19.48 10.05 -7.36
C GLY A 55 19.98 9.82 -5.92
N LYS A 56 19.66 10.72 -4.97
CA LYS A 56 20.09 10.62 -3.58
C LYS A 56 19.31 9.53 -2.83
N HIS A 57 19.96 8.93 -1.83
CA HIS A 57 19.37 7.91 -0.95
C HIS A 57 18.73 6.71 -1.68
N GLY A 58 19.27 6.36 -2.85
CA GLY A 58 18.73 5.28 -3.68
C GLY A 58 17.44 5.61 -4.40
N LEU A 59 16.97 6.86 -4.35
CA LEU A 59 15.81 7.32 -5.10
C LEU A 59 16.18 7.53 -6.57
N LYS A 60 15.24 7.22 -7.46
CA LYS A 60 15.38 7.53 -8.88
C LYS A 60 14.01 7.88 -9.46
N LEU A 61 13.90 9.09 -9.96
CA LEU A 61 12.71 9.52 -10.70
C LEU A 61 12.65 8.79 -12.04
N LEU A 62 11.48 8.24 -12.38
CA LEU A 62 11.28 7.45 -13.60
C LEU A 62 10.39 8.17 -14.62
N SER A 63 9.58 9.11 -14.17
CA SER A 63 8.68 9.86 -15.03
C SER A 63 8.43 11.25 -14.48
N GLU A 64 8.49 12.24 -15.35
CA GLU A 64 8.10 13.64 -15.07
C GLU A 64 6.68 13.94 -15.55
N ASP A 65 5.96 12.92 -16.03
CA ASP A 65 4.58 13.04 -16.46
C ASP A 65 3.65 13.14 -15.24
N PHE A 66 3.20 14.35 -14.95
CA PHE A 66 2.34 14.66 -13.81
C PHE A 66 0.98 13.94 -13.87
N SER A 67 0.54 13.50 -15.04
CA SER A 67 -0.68 12.69 -15.15
C SER A 67 -0.58 11.34 -14.43
N LYS A 68 0.64 10.89 -14.11
CA LYS A 68 0.95 9.65 -13.37
C LYS A 68 1.21 9.86 -11.88
N TYR A 69 1.15 11.10 -11.39
CA TYR A 69 1.44 11.42 -9.98
C TYR A 69 0.23 11.16 -9.07
N TRP A 70 -0.14 9.90 -8.98
CA TRP A 70 -1.25 9.44 -8.13
C TRP A 70 -0.74 8.63 -6.95
N ARG A 71 -1.31 8.88 -5.77
CA ARG A 71 -0.96 8.17 -4.53
C ARG A 71 -1.46 6.72 -4.49
N TYR A 72 -2.40 6.38 -5.37
CA TYR A 72 -3.00 5.05 -5.46
C TYR A 72 -2.94 4.54 -6.89
N GLY A 73 -2.39 3.33 -7.06
CA GLY A 73 -2.32 2.67 -8.36
C GLY A 73 -1.26 3.21 -9.32
N SER A 74 -0.37 4.10 -8.86
CA SER A 74 0.76 4.61 -9.61
C SER A 74 1.99 4.74 -8.72
N ALA A 75 3.17 4.54 -9.30
CA ALA A 75 4.46 4.81 -8.67
C ALA A 75 5.41 5.31 -9.75
N VAL A 76 6.00 6.48 -9.54
CA VAL A 76 6.79 7.21 -10.55
C VAL A 76 8.28 7.27 -10.19
N MET A 77 8.69 6.58 -9.13
CA MET A 77 10.09 6.52 -8.72
C MET A 77 10.47 5.14 -8.17
N ASN A 78 11.74 4.82 -8.25
CA ASN A 78 12.35 3.72 -7.47
C ASN A 78 12.79 4.25 -6.11
N VAL A 79 12.77 3.36 -5.10
CA VAL A 79 13.28 3.63 -3.76
C VAL A 79 14.20 2.48 -3.38
N GLY A 80 15.50 2.63 -3.61
CA GLY A 80 16.45 1.52 -3.49
C GLY A 80 16.03 0.34 -4.38
N GLU A 81 15.79 -0.80 -3.77
CA GLU A 81 15.34 -2.02 -4.47
C GLU A 81 13.81 -2.05 -4.73
N LEU A 82 13.06 -1.10 -4.16
CA LEU A 82 11.62 -1.01 -4.35
C LEU A 82 11.30 -0.39 -5.71
N THR A 83 11.03 -1.23 -6.70
CA THR A 83 10.56 -0.77 -8.02
C THR A 83 9.07 -0.33 -7.94
N PRO A 84 8.56 0.43 -8.93
CA PRO A 84 7.15 0.77 -9.01
C PRO A 84 6.22 -0.43 -8.93
N GLN A 85 6.60 -1.54 -9.57
CA GLN A 85 5.83 -2.78 -9.56
C GLN A 85 5.75 -3.38 -8.16
N VAL A 86 6.86 -3.37 -7.42
CA VAL A 86 6.92 -3.86 -6.02
C VAL A 86 6.08 -2.96 -5.12
N LEU A 87 6.18 -1.63 -5.26
CA LEU A 87 5.38 -0.68 -4.47
C LEU A 87 3.87 -0.85 -4.72
N LEU A 88 3.46 -0.99 -5.98
CA LEU A 88 2.08 -1.23 -6.35
C LEU A 88 1.56 -2.58 -5.83
N GLN A 89 2.40 -3.61 -5.86
CA GLN A 89 2.06 -4.90 -5.29
C GLN A 89 1.89 -4.81 -3.77
N LEU A 90 2.84 -4.18 -3.06
CA LEU A 90 2.75 -3.97 -1.61
C LEU A 90 1.50 -3.17 -1.21
N GLN A 91 1.14 -2.12 -1.97
CA GLN A 91 -0.08 -1.36 -1.75
C GLN A 91 -1.34 -2.24 -1.90
N ASN A 92 -1.36 -3.10 -2.91
CA ASN A 92 -2.48 -4.00 -3.16
C ASN A 92 -2.59 -5.09 -2.08
N ASP A 93 -1.46 -5.67 -1.69
CA ASP A 93 -1.37 -6.66 -0.62
C ASP A 93 -1.79 -6.09 0.73
N ALA A 94 -1.43 -4.83 0.99
CA ALA A 94 -1.88 -4.09 2.17
C ALA A 94 -3.41 -4.03 2.23
N PHE A 95 -4.04 -3.64 1.13
CA PHE A 95 -5.50 -3.57 1.05
C PHE A 95 -6.14 -4.92 1.37
N VAL A 96 -5.66 -5.99 0.72
CA VAL A 96 -6.17 -7.36 0.97
C VAL A 96 -5.92 -7.78 2.41
N SER A 97 -4.71 -7.59 2.92
CA SER A 97 -4.33 -7.98 4.29
C SER A 97 -5.16 -7.28 5.36
N ILE A 98 -5.34 -5.96 5.22
CA ILE A 98 -6.06 -5.14 6.19
C ILE A 98 -7.55 -5.49 6.19
N TYR A 99 -8.17 -5.55 5.02
CA TYR A 99 -9.62 -5.73 4.89
C TYR A 99 -10.09 -7.18 4.87
N SER A 100 -9.20 -8.16 4.83
CA SER A 100 -9.54 -9.56 5.08
C SER A 100 -9.73 -9.90 6.57
N ALA A 101 -9.38 -9.00 7.48
CA ALA A 101 -9.51 -9.21 8.92
C ALA A 101 -10.98 -9.19 9.37
N PRO A 102 -11.54 -10.32 9.92
CA PRO A 102 -12.99 -10.45 10.16
C PRO A 102 -13.57 -9.43 11.14
N TRP A 103 -12.78 -8.99 12.14
CA TRP A 103 -13.25 -8.01 13.15
C TRP A 103 -13.54 -6.62 12.58
N ARG A 104 -13.08 -6.32 11.34
CA ARG A 104 -13.38 -5.07 10.63
C ARG A 104 -14.70 -5.12 9.89
N TRP A 105 -15.25 -6.29 9.63
CA TRP A 105 -16.43 -6.45 8.78
C TRP A 105 -17.67 -5.87 9.44
N LEU A 106 -17.90 -6.17 10.72
CA LEU A 106 -19.10 -5.68 11.42
C LEU A 106 -19.14 -4.14 11.51
N PRO A 107 -18.07 -3.44 11.90
CA PRO A 107 -18.02 -1.98 11.84
C PRO A 107 -18.21 -1.42 10.42
N MET A 108 -17.66 -2.08 9.41
CA MET A 108 -17.84 -1.66 8.01
C MET A 108 -19.29 -1.78 7.54
N ILE A 109 -19.96 -2.90 7.84
CA ILE A 109 -21.35 -3.11 7.49
C ILE A 109 -22.23 -2.04 8.17
N LYS A 110 -21.99 -1.77 9.44
CA LYS A 110 -22.74 -0.73 10.19
C LYS A 110 -22.57 0.66 9.58
N ARG A 111 -21.42 0.97 9.00
CA ARG A 111 -21.07 2.29 8.48
C ARG A 111 -21.47 2.49 7.02
N GLN A 112 -21.14 1.52 6.16
CA GLN A 112 -21.28 1.64 4.69
C GLN A 112 -22.51 0.88 4.17
N GLY A 113 -23.21 0.18 5.06
CA GLY A 113 -24.30 -0.72 4.68
C GLY A 113 -23.78 -2.00 4.00
N ILE A 114 -24.72 -2.91 3.75
CA ILE A 114 -24.44 -4.21 3.12
C ILE A 114 -23.87 -4.03 1.71
N MET A 115 -24.38 -3.06 0.94
CA MET A 115 -23.90 -2.80 -0.43
C MET A 115 -22.44 -2.36 -0.47
N GLY A 116 -22.04 -1.44 0.41
CA GLY A 116 -20.64 -1.00 0.55
C GLY A 116 -19.70 -2.15 0.93
N PHE A 117 -20.16 -3.04 1.82
CA PHE A 117 -19.43 -4.23 2.21
C PHE A 117 -19.24 -5.21 1.03
N ILE A 118 -20.29 -5.46 0.24
CA ILE A 118 -20.22 -6.32 -0.96
C ILE A 118 -19.22 -5.75 -1.96
N LEU A 119 -19.26 -4.44 -2.24
CA LEU A 119 -18.31 -3.79 -3.15
C LEU A 119 -16.86 -3.92 -2.66
N MET A 120 -16.64 -3.81 -1.36
CA MET A 120 -15.32 -4.04 -0.75
C MET A 120 -14.88 -5.49 -0.93
N LEU A 121 -15.74 -6.48 -0.67
CA LEU A 121 -15.41 -7.90 -0.89
C LEU A 121 -15.04 -8.18 -2.34
N ILE A 122 -15.77 -7.62 -3.29
CA ILE A 122 -15.45 -7.74 -4.72
C ILE A 122 -14.06 -7.18 -5.02
N ARG A 123 -13.70 -6.04 -4.43
CA ARG A 123 -12.35 -5.45 -4.58
C ARG A 123 -11.27 -6.36 -3.98
N VAL A 124 -11.50 -6.89 -2.78
CA VAL A 124 -10.55 -7.83 -2.12
C VAL A 124 -10.36 -9.07 -2.99
N ILE A 125 -11.43 -9.67 -3.51
CA ILE A 125 -11.36 -10.85 -4.37
C ILE A 125 -10.61 -10.55 -5.69
N LYS A 126 -10.89 -9.41 -6.33
CA LYS A 126 -10.19 -8.98 -7.55
C LYS A 126 -8.70 -8.76 -7.29
N SER A 127 -8.37 -8.12 -6.17
CA SER A 127 -6.98 -7.89 -5.76
C SER A 127 -6.26 -9.21 -5.46
N PHE A 128 -6.92 -10.13 -4.75
CA PHE A 128 -6.39 -11.46 -4.46
C PHE A 128 -6.11 -12.26 -5.73
N LYS A 129 -7.04 -12.26 -6.70
CA LYS A 129 -6.82 -12.90 -8.01
C LYS A 129 -5.62 -12.32 -8.75
N ARG A 130 -5.42 -10.99 -8.69
CA ARG A 130 -4.26 -10.33 -9.30
C ARG A 130 -2.95 -10.77 -8.64
N ILE A 131 -2.92 -10.90 -7.31
CA ILE A 131 -1.76 -11.39 -6.55
C ILE A 131 -1.43 -12.83 -6.96
N MET A 132 -2.42 -13.71 -7.04
CA MET A 132 -2.23 -15.11 -7.42
C MET A 132 -1.84 -15.30 -8.89
N SER A 133 -2.35 -14.45 -9.79
CA SER A 133 -2.02 -14.52 -11.22
C SER A 133 -0.59 -14.03 -11.52
N ASN A 134 -0.03 -13.19 -10.67
CA ASN A 134 1.35 -12.75 -10.81
C ASN A 134 2.29 -13.81 -10.22
N LYS A 135 2.78 -14.75 -11.08
CA LYS A 135 3.65 -15.87 -10.70
C LYS A 135 4.96 -15.47 -9.99
N ASN A 136 5.31 -14.20 -9.98
CA ASN A 136 6.43 -13.64 -9.22
C ASN A 136 6.02 -13.19 -7.82
N GLY A 137 4.96 -13.76 -7.26
CA GLY A 137 4.40 -13.43 -5.96
C GLY A 137 5.46 -13.48 -4.85
N LEU A 138 5.94 -12.30 -4.45
CA LEU A 138 6.82 -12.05 -3.30
C LEU A 138 6.15 -12.40 -1.95
N PHE A 139 4.95 -12.97 -1.95
CA PHE A 139 4.18 -13.28 -0.75
C PHE A 139 3.93 -14.78 -0.57
N ARG A 140 4.94 -15.46 -0.06
CA ARG A 140 4.69 -16.54 0.89
C ARG A 140 4.70 -15.90 2.29
N PHE A 141 3.55 -15.76 2.92
CA PHE A 141 3.48 -15.62 4.36
C PHE A 141 4.09 -16.89 4.98
N LYS A 142 5.39 -16.90 5.21
CA LYS A 142 5.94 -17.80 6.20
C LYS A 142 5.56 -17.18 7.55
N GLU A 143 4.55 -17.77 8.20
CA GLU A 143 4.41 -17.68 9.63
C GLU A 143 5.70 -18.27 10.22
N ASN A 144 6.63 -17.45 10.63
CA ASN A 144 7.65 -17.84 11.55
C ASN A 144 6.98 -17.89 12.93
N LYS A 145 6.84 -19.12 13.46
CA LYS A 145 6.56 -19.41 14.85
C LYS A 145 7.62 -18.78 15.74
#